data_cb4b04d04d1263ebf85e6e680216e461
#
_entry.id   cb4b04d04d1263ebf85e6e680216e461
#
_cell.length_a   1.000
_cell.length_b   1.000
_cell.length_c   1.000
_cell.angle_alpha   90.00
_cell.angle_beta   90.00
_cell.angle_gamma   90.00
#
_symmetry.space_group_name_H-M   'P 1'
#
loop_
_entity.id
_entity.type
_entity.pdbx_description
1 polymer ?
#
loop_
_entity_poly.entity_id
_entity_poly.type
_entity_poly.pdbx_seq_one_letter_code
_entity_poly.pdbx_strand_id
1 'polypeptide(L)'
;ASRAGNVWAVTALLAAKAAFGKADLTMALNGCLAGLVAITAGPDTPSPLAATFIGGLGGALVVGSIVTLDKLKIDDPVGAISVHGTVGLLGLLAVPFTNSDASISGQLIGGATIFVWVFVTSFLTFKLIGFVMPVRVSDEEEEMGSDIAECGLEAYPEFKA
;
A
#
# COMPACT_ATOMS: atom_id res chain seq x y z
N ALA A 1 -1.15 14.43 13.67
CA ALA A 1 -0.69 13.60 12.53
C ALA A 1 0.85 13.49 12.49
N SER A 2 1.63 14.58 12.52
CA SER A 2 3.09 14.55 12.29
C SER A 2 3.92 13.79 13.33
N ARG A 3 3.50 13.77 14.61
CA ARG A 3 4.21 13.03 15.67
C ARG A 3 3.94 11.53 15.65
N ALA A 4 2.83 11.12 15.10
CA ALA A 4 2.48 9.73 14.93
C ALA A 4 3.26 9.07 13.75
N GLY A 5 3.58 9.82 12.69
CA GLY A 5 4.26 9.30 11.50
C GLY A 5 5.58 8.57 11.78
N ASN A 6 6.34 9.04 12.74
CA ASN A 6 7.62 8.42 13.09
C ASN A 6 7.46 7.04 13.80
N VAL A 7 6.38 6.85 14.56
CA VAL A 7 6.10 5.58 15.24
C VAL A 7 5.77 4.49 14.24
N TRP A 8 5.11 4.83 13.16
CA TRP A 8 4.66 3.88 12.13
C TRP A 8 5.83 3.32 11.31
N ALA A 9 6.81 4.18 11.00
CA ALA A 9 8.07 3.72 10.41
C ALA A 9 8.83 2.78 11.34
N VAL A 10 8.87 3.10 12.64
CA VAL A 10 9.54 2.27 13.64
C VAL A 10 8.87 0.91 13.76
N THR A 11 7.54 0.83 13.78
CA THR A 11 6.84 -0.45 13.84
C THR A 11 7.06 -1.31 12.60
N ALA A 12 7.10 -0.69 11.40
CA ALA A 12 7.45 -1.39 10.17
C ALA A 12 8.91 -1.88 10.17
N LEU A 13 9.85 -1.06 10.63
CA LEU A 13 11.25 -1.47 10.78
C LEU A 13 11.43 -2.62 11.77
N LEU A 14 10.72 -2.59 12.90
CA LEU A 14 10.76 -3.68 13.88
C LEU A 14 10.14 -4.96 13.29
N ALA A 15 9.02 -4.84 12.58
CA ALA A 15 8.39 -5.97 11.90
C ALA A 15 9.30 -6.55 10.80
N ALA A 16 9.93 -5.70 9.98
CA ALA A 16 10.88 -6.12 8.95
C ALA A 16 12.11 -6.80 9.58
N LYS A 17 12.66 -6.24 10.66
CA LYS A 17 13.78 -6.84 11.37
C LYS A 17 13.42 -8.21 11.96
N ALA A 18 12.20 -8.37 12.48
CA ALA A 18 11.73 -9.65 13.01
C ALA A 18 11.52 -10.69 11.89
N ALA A 19 11.04 -10.25 10.71
CA ALA A 19 10.78 -11.13 9.57
C ALA A 19 12.06 -11.50 8.79
N PHE A 20 12.98 -10.55 8.61
CA PHE A 20 14.13 -10.69 7.70
C PHE A 20 15.49 -10.65 8.41
N GLY A 21 15.52 -10.43 9.73
CA GLY A 21 16.75 -10.31 10.50
C GLY A 21 17.50 -8.97 10.36
N LYS A 22 17.04 -8.08 9.47
CA LYS A 22 17.63 -6.76 9.21
C LYS A 22 16.56 -5.70 8.96
N ALA A 23 16.92 -4.43 9.19
CA ALA A 23 16.07 -3.30 8.83
C ALA A 23 16.06 -3.12 7.31
N ASP A 24 14.90 -2.77 6.77
CA ASP A 24 14.69 -2.53 5.35
C ASP A 24 14.11 -1.14 5.14
N LEU A 25 14.74 -0.34 4.27
CA LEU A 25 14.32 1.05 4.01
C LEU A 25 12.98 1.11 3.29
N THR A 26 12.74 0.20 2.33
CA THR A 26 11.48 0.15 1.59
C THR A 26 10.31 -0.15 2.53
N MET A 27 10.50 -1.10 3.45
CA MET A 27 9.51 -1.40 4.49
C MET A 27 9.27 -0.21 5.43
N ALA A 28 10.31 0.57 5.77
CA ALA A 28 10.15 1.78 6.58
C ALA A 28 9.32 2.84 5.88
N LEU A 29 9.59 3.09 4.59
CA LEU A 29 8.84 4.06 3.77
C LEU A 29 7.38 3.63 3.62
N ASN A 30 7.14 2.37 3.28
CA ASN A 30 5.78 1.82 3.22
C ASN A 30 5.09 1.86 4.59
N GLY A 31 5.81 1.67 5.69
CA GLY A 31 5.29 1.82 7.04
C GLY A 31 4.82 3.24 7.37
N CYS A 32 5.58 4.25 6.93
CA CYS A 32 5.16 5.66 7.07
C CYS A 32 3.85 5.92 6.34
N LEU A 33 3.76 5.48 5.08
CA LEU A 33 2.55 5.65 4.25
C LEU A 33 1.38 4.86 4.84
N ALA A 34 1.60 3.61 5.22
CA ALA A 34 0.59 2.74 5.82
C ALA A 34 -0.01 3.34 7.09
N GLY A 35 0.83 3.92 7.95
CA GLY A 35 0.34 4.57 9.15
C GLY A 35 -0.54 5.80 8.87
N LEU A 36 -0.21 6.59 7.85
CA LEU A 36 -1.05 7.70 7.38
C LEU A 36 -2.38 7.18 6.81
N VAL A 37 -2.33 6.16 5.97
CA VAL A 37 -3.52 5.52 5.37
C VAL A 37 -4.43 4.94 6.44
N ALA A 38 -3.88 4.30 7.48
CA ALA A 38 -4.65 3.70 8.56
C ALA A 38 -5.55 4.69 9.33
N ILE A 39 -5.21 5.98 9.35
CA ILE A 39 -6.01 7.02 10.02
C ILE A 39 -6.80 7.90 9.05
N THR A 40 -6.68 7.69 7.74
CA THR A 40 -7.27 8.57 6.72
C THR A 40 -8.79 8.49 6.69
N ALA A 41 -9.38 7.34 7.04
CA ALA A 41 -10.83 7.14 7.02
C ALA A 41 -11.58 7.93 8.10
N GLY A 42 -10.91 8.32 9.19
CA GLY A 42 -11.46 9.15 10.26
C GLY A 42 -10.37 10.04 10.88
N PRO A 43 -9.94 11.10 10.17
CA PRO A 43 -8.74 11.86 10.53
C PRO A 43 -8.92 12.76 11.76
N ASP A 44 -10.15 13.08 12.14
CA ASP A 44 -10.53 14.03 13.17
C ASP A 44 -11.10 13.37 14.44
N THR A 45 -11.46 12.10 14.38
CA THR A 45 -12.16 11.41 15.49
C THR A 45 -11.23 10.68 16.47
N PRO A 46 -10.10 10.08 16.08
CA PRO A 46 -9.23 9.40 17.02
C PRO A 46 -8.44 10.39 17.88
N SER A 47 -8.30 10.09 19.19
CA SER A 47 -7.34 10.79 20.04
C SER A 47 -5.90 10.57 19.50
N PRO A 48 -4.93 11.45 19.85
CA PRO A 48 -3.54 11.28 19.43
C PRO A 48 -2.95 9.90 19.78
N LEU A 49 -3.35 9.33 20.91
CA LEU A 49 -2.92 7.98 21.32
C LEU A 49 -3.55 6.90 20.46
N ALA A 50 -4.86 6.99 20.20
CA ALA A 50 -5.56 6.05 19.32
C ALA A 50 -5.01 6.12 17.90
N ALA A 51 -4.77 7.32 17.35
CA ALA A 51 -4.17 7.49 16.03
C ALA A 51 -2.76 6.86 15.94
N THR A 52 -1.96 7.03 17.01
CA THR A 52 -0.63 6.41 17.09
C THR A 52 -0.72 4.88 17.09
N PHE A 53 -1.66 4.32 17.86
CA PHE A 53 -1.86 2.88 17.94
C PHE A 53 -2.38 2.29 16.63
N ILE A 54 -3.41 2.90 16.02
CA ILE A 54 -3.98 2.47 14.73
C ILE A 54 -2.91 2.53 13.64
N GLY A 55 -2.16 3.63 13.57
CA GLY A 55 -1.07 3.78 12.61
C GLY A 55 0.07 2.79 12.85
N GLY A 56 0.39 2.49 14.11
CA GLY A 56 1.37 1.46 14.48
C GLY A 56 0.97 0.07 14.01
N LEU A 57 -0.30 -0.28 14.15
CA LEU A 57 -0.85 -1.53 13.59
C LEU A 57 -0.75 -1.54 12.06
N GLY A 58 -1.04 -0.41 11.40
CA GLY A 58 -0.89 -0.25 9.95
C GLY A 58 0.54 -0.50 9.49
N GLY A 59 1.54 0.08 10.20
CA GLY A 59 2.96 -0.12 9.92
C GLY A 59 3.44 -1.56 10.08
N ALA A 60 2.89 -2.32 11.03
CA ALA A 60 3.19 -3.75 11.15
C ALA A 60 2.47 -4.58 10.07
N LEU A 61 1.20 -4.26 9.81
CA LEU A 61 0.34 -4.98 8.86
C LEU A 61 0.87 -4.87 7.42
N VAL A 62 1.40 -3.71 7.01
CA VAL A 62 1.91 -3.53 5.65
C VAL A 62 3.05 -4.47 5.33
N VAL A 63 3.96 -4.73 6.28
CA VAL A 63 5.06 -5.68 6.09
C VAL A 63 4.53 -7.09 5.87
N GLY A 64 3.55 -7.51 6.67
CA GLY A 64 2.89 -8.81 6.50
C GLY A 64 2.14 -8.93 5.17
N SER A 65 1.50 -7.84 4.72
CA SER A 65 0.82 -7.78 3.42
C SER A 65 1.79 -7.93 2.26
N ILE A 66 2.86 -7.14 2.22
CA ILE A 66 3.90 -7.20 1.18
C ILE A 66 4.45 -8.63 1.07
N VAL A 67 4.90 -9.20 2.19
CA VAL A 67 5.44 -10.58 2.21
C VAL A 67 4.41 -11.60 1.73
N THR A 68 3.14 -11.39 2.02
CA THR A 68 2.07 -12.30 1.60
C THR A 68 1.82 -12.19 0.10
N LEU A 69 1.76 -11.00 -0.45
CA LEU A 69 1.59 -10.77 -1.88
C LEU A 69 2.77 -11.33 -2.69
N ASP A 70 4.00 -11.11 -2.23
CA ASP A 70 5.21 -11.69 -2.83
C ASP A 70 5.13 -13.23 -2.89
N LYS A 71 4.72 -13.88 -1.79
CA LYS A 71 4.54 -15.33 -1.75
C LYS A 71 3.45 -15.82 -2.70
N LEU A 72 2.39 -15.03 -2.88
CA LEU A 72 1.31 -15.31 -3.81
C LEU A 72 1.65 -14.95 -5.26
N LYS A 73 2.86 -14.37 -5.51
CA LYS A 73 3.30 -13.88 -6.81
C LYS A 73 2.37 -12.81 -7.39
N ILE A 74 1.81 -11.97 -6.53
CA ILE A 74 1.03 -10.79 -6.90
C ILE A 74 1.97 -9.61 -6.88
N ASP A 75 2.14 -8.99 -8.03
CA ASP A 75 3.03 -7.85 -8.22
C ASP A 75 2.47 -6.59 -7.53
N ASP A 76 3.23 -6.06 -6.58
CA ASP A 76 2.90 -4.84 -5.83
C ASP A 76 4.19 -4.03 -5.55
N PRO A 77 4.89 -3.56 -6.62
CA PRO A 77 6.27 -3.05 -6.54
C PRO A 77 6.40 -1.81 -5.65
N VAL A 78 5.35 -1.02 -5.53
CA VAL A 78 5.34 0.20 -4.70
C VAL A 78 4.45 0.09 -3.46
N GLY A 79 3.93 -1.09 -3.18
CA GLY A 79 3.04 -1.33 -2.05
C GLY A 79 1.64 -0.73 -2.20
N ALA A 80 1.15 -0.53 -3.42
CA ALA A 80 -0.17 0.07 -3.66
C ALA A 80 -1.29 -0.77 -3.06
N ILE A 81 -1.28 -2.09 -3.28
CA ILE A 81 -2.26 -3.01 -2.71
C ILE A 81 -2.04 -3.12 -1.19
N SER A 82 -0.79 -3.28 -0.76
CA SER A 82 -0.45 -3.48 0.65
C SER A 82 -0.77 -2.25 1.50
N VAL A 83 -0.40 -1.05 1.03
CA VAL A 83 -0.63 0.20 1.77
C VAL A 83 -2.09 0.65 1.66
N HIS A 84 -2.61 0.79 0.45
CA HIS A 84 -3.93 1.39 0.27
C HIS A 84 -5.07 0.37 0.37
N GLY A 85 -4.89 -0.84 -0.14
CA GLY A 85 -5.88 -1.92 -0.02
C GLY A 85 -5.94 -2.48 1.40
N THR A 86 -4.88 -3.17 1.83
CA THR A 86 -4.87 -3.91 3.11
C THR A 86 -4.94 -2.99 4.32
N VAL A 87 -4.08 -1.97 4.38
CA VAL A 87 -4.08 -1.04 5.52
C VAL A 87 -5.22 -0.03 5.45
N GLY A 88 -5.67 0.34 4.24
CA GLY A 88 -6.89 1.14 4.09
C GLY A 88 -8.13 0.46 4.64
N LEU A 89 -8.25 -0.87 4.45
CA LEU A 89 -9.32 -1.66 5.06
C LEU A 89 -9.22 -1.68 6.59
N LEU A 90 -8.01 -1.81 7.16
CA LEU A 90 -7.79 -1.66 8.60
C LEU A 90 -8.28 -0.28 9.09
N GLY A 91 -7.90 0.79 8.39
CA GLY A 91 -8.31 2.16 8.73
C GLY A 91 -9.83 2.32 8.70
N LEU A 92 -10.47 1.81 7.64
CA LEU A 92 -11.92 1.83 7.50
C LEU A 92 -12.62 1.12 8.68
N LEU A 93 -12.13 -0.05 9.07
CA LEU A 93 -12.70 -0.81 10.18
C LEU A 93 -12.34 -0.24 11.56
N ALA A 94 -11.35 0.63 11.65
CA ALA A 94 -10.99 1.32 12.89
C ALA A 94 -11.93 2.50 13.20
N VAL A 95 -12.62 3.07 12.22
CA VAL A 95 -13.51 4.24 12.41
C VAL A 95 -14.57 4.03 13.49
N PRO A 96 -15.32 2.91 13.54
CA PRO A 96 -16.36 2.71 14.56
C PRO A 96 -15.86 2.67 16.01
N PHE A 97 -14.56 2.46 16.21
CA PHE A 97 -13.96 2.48 17.55
C PHE A 97 -13.59 3.90 18.03
N THR A 98 -13.59 4.86 17.11
CA THR A 98 -13.24 6.25 17.40
C THR A 98 -14.35 7.24 17.08
N ASN A 99 -15.40 6.79 16.40
CA ASN A 99 -16.57 7.58 16.00
C ASN A 99 -17.85 6.79 16.28
N SER A 100 -18.67 7.27 17.21
CA SER A 100 -19.95 6.65 17.60
C SER A 100 -21.02 6.68 16.51
N ASP A 101 -20.90 7.57 15.52
CA ASP A 101 -21.86 7.70 14.42
C ASP A 101 -21.59 6.68 13.29
N ALA A 102 -20.46 5.97 13.37
CA ALA A 102 -20.10 4.95 12.41
C ALA A 102 -20.42 3.54 12.94
N SER A 103 -20.76 2.61 12.05
CA SER A 103 -20.98 1.21 12.37
C SER A 103 -20.07 0.29 11.54
N ILE A 104 -19.68 -0.85 12.11
CA ILE A 104 -18.88 -1.86 11.39
C ILE A 104 -19.60 -2.34 10.14
N SER A 105 -20.90 -2.59 10.21
CA SER A 105 -21.69 -3.00 9.06
C SER A 105 -21.72 -1.92 7.96
N GLY A 106 -21.88 -0.66 8.33
CA GLY A 106 -21.82 0.46 7.39
C GLY A 106 -20.45 0.56 6.70
N GLN A 107 -19.36 0.42 7.45
CA GLN A 107 -18.01 0.43 6.90
C GLN A 107 -17.75 -0.77 5.95
N LEU A 108 -18.22 -1.96 6.30
CA LEU A 108 -18.08 -3.14 5.45
C LEU A 108 -18.89 -3.01 4.15
N ILE A 109 -20.15 -2.56 4.23
CA ILE A 109 -21.00 -2.35 3.04
C ILE A 109 -20.41 -1.25 2.16
N GLY A 110 -20.04 -0.11 2.74
CA GLY A 110 -19.42 0.99 2.00
C GLY A 110 -18.10 0.58 1.35
N GLY A 111 -17.23 -0.08 2.10
CA GLY A 111 -15.96 -0.58 1.59
C GLY A 111 -16.11 -1.60 0.47
N ALA A 112 -17.02 -2.57 0.63
CA ALA A 112 -17.32 -3.54 -0.42
C ALA A 112 -17.89 -2.89 -1.69
N THR A 113 -18.80 -1.93 -1.51
CA THR A 113 -19.40 -1.20 -2.64
C THR A 113 -18.33 -0.43 -3.42
N ILE A 114 -17.47 0.32 -2.72
CA ILE A 114 -16.37 1.08 -3.35
C ILE A 114 -15.39 0.12 -4.03
N PHE A 115 -15.02 -0.97 -3.35
CA PHE A 115 -14.09 -1.95 -3.92
C PHE A 115 -14.62 -2.54 -5.23
N VAL A 116 -15.87 -3.01 -5.24
CA VAL A 116 -16.49 -3.60 -6.45
C VAL A 116 -16.57 -2.56 -7.56
N TRP A 117 -17.04 -1.34 -7.25
CA TRP A 117 -17.15 -0.27 -8.22
C TRP A 117 -15.79 0.07 -8.84
N VAL A 118 -14.79 0.35 -8.03
CA VAL A 118 -13.45 0.73 -8.50
C VAL A 118 -12.79 -0.41 -9.26
N PHE A 119 -12.90 -1.64 -8.76
CA PHE A 119 -12.32 -2.80 -9.43
C PHE A 119 -12.93 -3.00 -10.83
N VAL A 120 -14.25 -3.01 -10.93
CA VAL A 120 -14.94 -3.22 -12.22
C VAL A 120 -14.64 -2.09 -13.21
N THR A 121 -14.76 -0.83 -12.75
CA THR A 121 -14.51 0.32 -13.64
C THR A 121 -13.05 0.37 -14.09
N SER A 122 -12.08 0.15 -13.20
CA SER A 122 -10.66 0.11 -13.56
C SER A 122 -10.36 -1.04 -14.51
N PHE A 123 -10.89 -2.24 -14.22
CA PHE A 123 -10.70 -3.40 -15.10
C PHE A 123 -11.22 -3.14 -16.51
N LEU A 124 -12.44 -2.61 -16.64
CA LEU A 124 -13.04 -2.26 -17.93
C LEU A 124 -12.23 -1.17 -18.64
N THR A 125 -11.79 -0.15 -17.90
CA THR A 125 -10.97 0.93 -18.46
C THR A 125 -9.66 0.40 -19.03
N PHE A 126 -8.91 -0.40 -18.28
CA PHE A 126 -7.66 -0.98 -18.77
C PHE A 126 -7.88 -1.96 -19.93
N LYS A 127 -8.98 -2.71 -19.94
CA LYS A 127 -9.35 -3.54 -21.09
C LYS A 127 -9.61 -2.70 -22.34
N LEU A 128 -10.34 -1.58 -22.22
CA LEU A 128 -10.60 -0.68 -23.34
C LEU A 128 -9.31 -0.02 -23.85
N ILE A 129 -8.45 0.44 -22.96
CA ILE A 129 -7.15 1.00 -23.34
C ILE A 129 -6.32 -0.06 -24.09
N GLY A 130 -6.32 -1.29 -23.61
CA GLY A 130 -5.58 -2.39 -24.22
C GLY A 130 -6.03 -2.76 -25.65
N PHE A 131 -7.22 -2.31 -26.10
CA PHE A 131 -7.61 -2.43 -27.53
C PHE A 131 -6.99 -1.37 -28.42
N VAL A 132 -6.53 -0.26 -27.83
CA VAL A 132 -5.98 0.89 -28.56
C VAL A 132 -4.46 0.89 -28.51
N MET A 133 -3.89 0.51 -27.38
CA MET A 133 -2.44 0.50 -27.17
C MET A 133 -2.05 -0.61 -26.16
N PRO A 134 -0.86 -1.18 -26.26
CA PRO A 134 -0.37 -2.14 -25.28
C PRO A 134 -0.29 -1.48 -23.90
N VAL A 135 -0.82 -2.17 -22.87
CA VAL A 135 -0.78 -1.70 -21.46
C VAL A 135 0.43 -2.29 -20.73
N ARG A 136 1.05 -3.32 -21.30
CA ARG A 136 2.24 -3.97 -20.78
C ARG A 136 3.32 -3.97 -21.86
N VAL A 137 4.56 -3.77 -21.45
CA VAL A 137 5.74 -3.95 -22.30
C VAL A 137 5.88 -5.43 -22.72
N SER A 138 6.56 -5.68 -23.81
CA SER A 138 6.89 -7.07 -24.23
C SER A 138 7.88 -7.72 -23.26
N ASP A 139 7.93 -9.04 -23.26
CA ASP A 139 8.88 -9.79 -22.41
C ASP A 139 10.34 -9.41 -22.74
N GLU A 140 10.64 -9.09 -23.99
CA GLU A 140 11.97 -8.65 -24.45
C GLU A 140 12.31 -7.26 -23.91
N GLU A 141 11.36 -6.33 -23.90
CA GLU A 141 11.54 -4.98 -23.34
C GLU A 141 11.64 -5.02 -21.82
N GLU A 142 10.90 -5.92 -21.15
CA GLU A 142 10.97 -6.13 -19.71
C GLU A 142 12.34 -6.69 -19.30
N GLU A 143 12.90 -7.62 -20.08
CA GLU A 143 14.24 -8.18 -19.85
C GLU A 143 15.36 -7.17 -20.14
N MET A 144 15.18 -6.32 -21.16
CA MET A 144 16.13 -5.26 -21.51
C MET A 144 16.13 -4.10 -20.49
N GLY A 145 15.01 -3.84 -19.86
CA GLY A 145 14.74 -2.70 -18.99
C GLY A 145 13.97 -1.59 -19.71
N SER A 146 12.87 -1.12 -19.09
CA SER A 146 11.98 -0.11 -19.67
C SER A 146 12.67 1.23 -19.90
N ASP A 147 13.68 1.58 -19.13
CA ASP A 147 14.48 2.78 -19.29
C ASP A 147 15.26 2.78 -20.61
N ILE A 148 15.85 1.65 -20.98
CA ILE A 148 16.55 1.48 -22.26
C ILE A 148 15.54 1.35 -23.40
N ALA A 149 14.52 0.51 -23.24
CA ALA A 149 13.57 0.20 -24.30
C ALA A 149 12.71 1.41 -24.71
N GLU A 150 12.20 2.19 -23.74
CA GLU A 150 11.33 3.33 -24.00
C GLU A 150 12.08 4.67 -24.12
N CYS A 151 13.10 4.88 -23.28
CA CYS A 151 13.80 6.17 -23.21
C CYS A 151 15.16 6.16 -23.92
N GLY A 152 15.71 5.00 -24.24
CA GLY A 152 17.04 4.85 -24.83
C GLY A 152 18.18 5.29 -23.92
N LEU A 153 17.92 5.39 -22.60
CA LEU A 153 18.84 5.89 -21.59
C LEU A 153 18.89 4.89 -20.42
N GLU A 154 20.08 4.58 -19.99
CA GLU A 154 20.34 3.79 -18.79
C GLU A 154 20.11 4.66 -17.55
N ALA A 155 19.24 4.22 -16.60
CA ALA A 155 18.95 5.00 -15.38
C ALA A 155 20.16 5.14 -14.45
N TYR A 156 21.06 4.14 -14.45
CA TYR A 156 22.24 4.08 -13.59
C TYR A 156 23.49 3.63 -14.37
N PRO A 157 23.99 4.43 -15.33
CA PRO A 157 25.09 4.02 -16.20
C PRO A 157 26.42 3.72 -15.47
N GLU A 158 26.57 4.23 -14.25
CA GLU A 158 27.73 3.98 -13.37
C GLU A 158 27.75 2.59 -12.72
N PHE A 159 26.62 1.88 -12.70
CA PHE A 159 26.51 0.55 -12.13
C PHE A 159 26.48 -0.55 -13.21
N LYS A 160 27.31 -0.43 -14.25
CA LYS A 160 27.45 -1.50 -15.25
C LYS A 160 27.95 -2.78 -14.59
N ALA A 161 27.19 -3.86 -14.80
CA ALA A 161 27.58 -5.21 -14.36
C ALA A 161 28.75 -5.74 -15.19
#